data_175588cfd981cee02fd3ff61eacad77a
#
_entry.id   175588cfd981cee02fd3ff61eacad77a
#
_cell.length_a   1.000
_cell.length_b   1.000
_cell.length_c   1.000
_cell.angle_alpha   90.00
_cell.angle_beta   90.00
_cell.angle_gamma   90.00
#
_symmetry.space_group_name_H-M   'P 1'
#
loop_
_entity.id
_entity.type
_entity.pdbx_description
1 polymer ?
#
loop_
_entity_poly.entity_id
_entity_poly.type
_entity_poly.pdbx_seq_one_letter_code
_entity_poly.pdbx_strand_id
1 'polypeptide(L)'
;MMRILPRILTVLAFFSLVSCRGPRVPQVPDGLIDLTDTVALGLPRLPDAELIRVTQPAGQRYVNNVVLTAFRGKYYCMWQQSPRDEDSPDSFVALSVSGDGRHWSEPVTLASPLDSAFASPGGWIQRGDSLCAVLNYIGDPERHLGGTAWYVATKDGASWTARQPLRMADGTPMDGILEQDPMLLRSGRTVGAAHFRPGYQVCPVYTDDPSGLRGWTKAPLPAGEGSPLEPSQYAAPHGRLVMFFRDQESSFRKLYSVSEDGGASWSAPARTNIPDSRSKQCAGTLPDGRTFWVCNPTGIKSRRVLAVAFSRDGYLFDEAYVLASAADLPRQRFAGRYKTLGYRKAVSCVQTSVISR
;
A
#
# COMPACT_ATOMS: atom_id res chain seq x y z
N MET A 1 -80.97 -5.04 13.23
CA MET A 1 -80.15 -5.98 12.42
C MET A 1 -78.93 -5.25 11.89
N MET A 2 -77.79 -5.40 12.55
CA MET A 2 -76.56 -4.70 12.24
C MET A 2 -75.60 -5.74 11.64
N ARG A 3 -75.21 -5.57 10.38
CA ARG A 3 -74.29 -6.46 9.72
C ARG A 3 -72.86 -5.98 9.98
N ILE A 4 -72.05 -6.84 10.60
CA ILE A 4 -70.59 -6.65 10.83
C ILE A 4 -69.89 -7.26 9.64
N LEU A 5 -69.16 -6.42 8.87
CA LEU A 5 -68.21 -6.88 7.83
C LEU A 5 -66.84 -7.21 8.51
N PRO A 6 -66.22 -8.33 8.19
CA PRO A 6 -64.86 -8.59 8.69
C PRO A 6 -63.84 -7.81 7.85
N ARG A 7 -62.95 -7.06 8.51
CA ARG A 7 -61.76 -6.46 7.91
C ARG A 7 -60.71 -7.57 7.72
N ILE A 8 -60.40 -7.86 6.46
CA ILE A 8 -59.27 -8.72 6.10
C ILE A 8 -58.01 -7.87 6.23
N LEU A 9 -57.14 -8.23 7.18
CA LEU A 9 -55.81 -7.64 7.36
C LEU A 9 -54.84 -8.36 6.43
N THR A 10 -54.47 -7.73 5.31
CA THR A 10 -53.43 -8.26 4.40
C THR A 10 -52.08 -7.92 5.00
N VAL A 11 -51.39 -8.91 5.57
CA VAL A 11 -49.99 -8.80 5.98
C VAL A 11 -49.11 -8.98 4.75
N LEU A 12 -48.54 -7.89 4.24
CA LEU A 12 -47.50 -7.91 3.24
C LEU A 12 -46.17 -8.29 3.91
N ALA A 13 -45.76 -9.55 3.79
CA ALA A 13 -44.45 -9.98 4.20
C ALA A 13 -43.42 -9.50 3.14
N PHE A 14 -42.63 -8.48 3.49
CA PHE A 14 -41.46 -8.10 2.74
C PHE A 14 -40.38 -9.18 2.95
N PHE A 15 -40.28 -10.12 2.03
CA PHE A 15 -39.13 -10.96 1.92
C PHE A 15 -37.96 -10.11 1.37
N SER A 16 -37.10 -9.61 2.23
CA SER A 16 -35.78 -9.11 1.85
C SER A 16 -35.00 -10.30 1.30
N LEU A 17 -34.91 -10.39 -0.03
CA LEU A 17 -33.96 -11.28 -0.69
C LEU A 17 -32.55 -10.83 -0.32
N VAL A 18 -32.02 -11.31 0.79
CA VAL A 18 -30.59 -11.28 1.06
C VAL A 18 -29.97 -12.19 0.01
N SER A 19 -29.53 -11.58 -1.10
CA SER A 19 -28.70 -12.26 -2.08
C SER A 19 -27.39 -12.64 -1.39
N CYS A 20 -27.28 -13.90 -0.95
CA CYS A 20 -26.01 -14.50 -0.56
C CYS A 20 -25.12 -14.58 -1.80
N ARG A 21 -24.57 -13.44 -2.22
CA ARG A 21 -23.46 -13.44 -3.16
C ARG A 21 -22.28 -14.00 -2.38
N GLY A 22 -21.75 -15.14 -2.82
CA GLY A 22 -20.52 -15.73 -2.28
C GLY A 22 -19.37 -14.71 -2.25
N PRO A 23 -18.28 -14.99 -1.58
CA PRO A 23 -17.16 -14.07 -1.45
C PRO A 23 -16.68 -13.67 -2.84
N ARG A 24 -16.74 -12.36 -3.15
CA ARG A 24 -16.23 -11.83 -4.42
C ARG A 24 -14.71 -11.89 -4.38
N VAL A 25 -14.11 -12.51 -5.40
CA VAL A 25 -12.67 -12.61 -5.59
C VAL A 25 -12.20 -11.46 -6.48
N PRO A 26 -11.17 -10.69 -6.10
CA PRO A 26 -10.54 -9.75 -7.01
C PRO A 26 -9.96 -10.49 -8.22
N GLN A 27 -10.23 -9.98 -9.43
CA GLN A 27 -9.85 -10.64 -10.67
C GLN A 27 -9.67 -9.66 -11.82
N VAL A 28 -9.00 -10.10 -12.86
CA VAL A 28 -8.93 -9.45 -14.18
C VAL A 28 -9.68 -10.31 -15.19
N PRO A 29 -10.30 -9.71 -16.24
CA PRO A 29 -10.87 -10.47 -17.35
C PRO A 29 -9.81 -11.31 -18.06
N ASP A 30 -10.19 -12.46 -18.56
CA ASP A 30 -9.32 -13.27 -19.39
C ASP A 30 -8.88 -12.49 -20.64
N GLY A 31 -7.59 -12.52 -20.95
CA GLY A 31 -7.01 -11.83 -22.09
C GLY A 31 -6.77 -10.32 -21.89
N LEU A 32 -7.14 -9.72 -20.76
CA LEU A 32 -6.82 -8.31 -20.49
C LEU A 32 -5.30 -8.07 -20.43
N ILE A 33 -4.55 -9.02 -19.86
CA ILE A 33 -3.09 -8.95 -19.71
C ILE A 33 -2.48 -10.06 -20.58
N ASP A 34 -1.76 -9.67 -21.62
CA ASP A 34 -1.01 -10.59 -22.47
C ASP A 34 0.39 -10.84 -21.89
N LEU A 35 0.56 -11.96 -21.22
CA LEU A 35 1.84 -12.34 -20.60
C LEU A 35 2.93 -12.72 -21.61
N THR A 36 2.59 -12.84 -22.90
CA THR A 36 3.57 -13.09 -23.99
C THR A 36 4.23 -11.80 -24.44
N ASP A 37 3.57 -10.65 -24.31
CA ASP A 37 4.14 -9.34 -24.54
C ASP A 37 4.97 -8.89 -23.30
N THR A 38 6.27 -9.11 -23.35
CA THR A 38 7.19 -8.77 -22.24
C THR A 38 7.54 -7.28 -22.15
N VAL A 39 7.06 -6.46 -23.08
CA VAL A 39 7.34 -5.02 -23.17
C VAL A 39 6.23 -4.18 -22.57
N ALA A 40 4.99 -4.48 -22.91
CA ALA A 40 3.82 -3.70 -22.52
C ALA A 40 2.62 -4.54 -22.02
N LEU A 41 2.72 -5.87 -22.00
CA LEU A 41 1.64 -6.78 -21.56
C LEU A 41 0.35 -6.67 -22.38
N GLY A 42 0.44 -6.26 -23.66
CA GLY A 42 -0.72 -6.00 -24.53
C GLY A 42 -1.55 -4.77 -24.10
N LEU A 43 -1.09 -4.01 -23.09
CA LEU A 43 -1.84 -2.88 -22.54
C LEU A 43 -1.49 -1.57 -23.24
N PRO A 44 -2.47 -0.66 -23.44
CA PRO A 44 -2.19 0.71 -23.88
C PRO A 44 -1.45 1.48 -22.78
N ARG A 45 -0.75 2.55 -23.16
CA ARG A 45 -0.22 3.52 -22.19
C ARG A 45 -1.37 4.31 -21.57
N LEU A 46 -1.22 4.65 -20.28
CA LEU A 46 -2.14 5.57 -19.63
C LEU A 46 -2.07 6.94 -20.36
N PRO A 47 -3.19 7.45 -20.91
CA PRO A 47 -3.22 8.76 -21.54
C PRO A 47 -2.71 9.85 -20.58
N ASP A 48 -1.97 10.83 -21.11
CA ASP A 48 -1.46 12.00 -20.40
C ASP A 48 -0.55 11.68 -19.19
N ALA A 49 -0.09 10.43 -19.06
CA ALA A 49 0.85 10.07 -18.01
C ALA A 49 2.25 10.62 -18.31
N GLU A 50 2.83 11.29 -17.33
CA GLU A 50 4.18 11.84 -17.40
C GLU A 50 5.08 11.15 -16.37
N LEU A 51 6.28 10.74 -16.81
CA LEU A 51 7.31 10.22 -15.91
C LEU A 51 8.19 11.36 -15.40
N ILE A 52 8.03 11.71 -14.13
CA ILE A 52 8.83 12.73 -13.47
C ILE A 52 9.89 12.06 -12.60
N ARG A 53 11.12 12.53 -12.70
CA ARG A 53 12.22 12.03 -11.90
C ARG A 53 12.51 12.98 -10.75
N VAL A 54 12.47 12.48 -9.53
CA VAL A 54 13.00 13.20 -8.37
C VAL A 54 14.52 13.10 -8.41
N THR A 55 15.21 14.24 -8.23
CA THR A 55 16.67 14.30 -8.22
C THR A 55 17.25 13.45 -7.09
N GLN A 56 18.30 12.71 -7.38
CA GLN A 56 19.05 11.95 -6.39
C GLN A 56 20.36 12.66 -6.05
N PRO A 57 20.76 12.70 -4.78
CA PRO A 57 22.08 13.21 -4.40
C PRO A 57 23.22 12.44 -5.08
N ALA A 58 24.33 13.12 -5.35
CA ALA A 58 25.51 12.48 -5.91
C ALA A 58 26.03 11.38 -4.96
N GLY A 59 26.63 10.33 -5.55
CA GLY A 59 27.23 9.22 -4.79
C GLY A 59 26.25 8.15 -4.33
N GLN A 60 24.95 8.34 -4.51
CA GLN A 60 23.94 7.34 -4.16
C GLN A 60 23.75 6.33 -5.28
N ARG A 61 23.68 5.03 -4.91
CA ARG A 61 23.58 3.93 -5.88
C ARG A 61 22.25 3.22 -5.86
N TYR A 62 21.51 3.29 -4.74
CA TYR A 62 20.31 2.54 -4.54
C TYR A 62 19.18 3.40 -3.98
N VAL A 63 18.00 3.25 -4.56
CA VAL A 63 16.75 3.89 -4.15
C VAL A 63 15.65 2.85 -4.09
N ASN A 64 14.85 2.87 -3.02
CA ASN A 64 13.77 1.94 -2.82
C ASN A 64 12.65 2.53 -1.97
N ASN A 65 11.52 1.83 -1.92
CA ASN A 65 10.43 2.08 -0.98
C ASN A 65 9.94 3.54 -1.00
N VAL A 66 9.69 4.09 -2.18
CA VAL A 66 9.18 5.45 -2.36
C VAL A 66 7.75 5.54 -1.83
N VAL A 67 7.43 6.54 -1.05
CA VAL A 67 6.07 6.87 -0.57
C VAL A 67 5.80 8.35 -0.72
N LEU A 68 4.61 8.68 -1.24
CA LEU A 68 4.20 10.01 -1.61
C LEU A 68 2.91 10.41 -0.87
N THR A 69 2.82 11.65 -0.43
CA THR A 69 1.59 12.22 0.14
C THR A 69 1.42 13.68 -0.25
N ALA A 70 0.22 14.21 -0.06
CA ALA A 70 -0.07 15.64 -0.18
C ALA A 70 -0.43 16.22 1.19
N PHE A 71 0.17 17.37 1.53
CA PHE A 71 -0.11 18.05 2.78
C PHE A 71 0.03 19.56 2.59
N ARG A 72 -0.97 20.35 3.03
CA ARG A 72 -0.98 21.83 2.92
C ARG A 72 -0.64 22.34 1.52
N GLY A 73 -1.22 21.73 0.48
CA GLY A 73 -1.03 22.17 -0.91
C GLY A 73 0.34 21.82 -1.52
N LYS A 74 1.14 21.01 -0.85
CA LYS A 74 2.43 20.50 -1.35
C LYS A 74 2.45 18.98 -1.38
N TYR A 75 3.34 18.41 -2.19
CA TYR A 75 3.62 16.99 -2.26
C TYR A 75 4.90 16.67 -1.49
N TYR A 76 4.89 15.59 -0.73
CA TYR A 76 6.00 15.09 0.08
C TYR A 76 6.35 13.69 -0.39
N CYS A 77 7.56 13.50 -0.85
CA CYS A 77 8.07 12.22 -1.32
C CYS A 77 9.23 11.79 -0.44
N MET A 78 9.10 10.66 0.23
CA MET A 78 10.21 10.06 0.97
C MET A 78 10.55 8.68 0.40
N TRP A 79 11.82 8.28 0.52
CA TRP A 79 12.31 7.01 0.03
C TRP A 79 13.52 6.51 0.82
N GLN A 80 13.75 5.20 0.76
CA GLN A 80 15.00 4.62 1.23
C GLN A 80 16.12 4.93 0.24
N GLN A 81 17.23 5.45 0.73
CA GLN A 81 18.41 5.83 -0.03
C GLN A 81 19.63 5.11 0.54
N SER A 82 20.52 4.62 -0.33
CA SER A 82 21.78 4.01 0.09
C SER A 82 22.92 4.35 -0.88
N PRO A 83 24.13 4.63 -0.37
CA PRO A 83 25.31 4.79 -1.20
C PRO A 83 25.81 3.46 -1.79
N ARG A 84 25.35 2.31 -1.32
CA ARG A 84 25.82 0.98 -1.70
C ARG A 84 24.77 0.15 -2.40
N ASP A 85 23.82 -0.45 -1.64
CA ASP A 85 22.83 -1.39 -2.15
C ASP A 85 21.59 -1.43 -1.23
N GLU A 86 20.60 -2.28 -1.55
CA GLU A 86 19.44 -2.56 -0.72
C GLU A 86 19.89 -3.12 0.64
N ASP A 87 19.18 -2.69 1.68
CA ASP A 87 19.38 -3.14 3.06
C ASP A 87 20.80 -2.93 3.61
N SER A 88 21.56 -2.02 3.00
CA SER A 88 22.87 -1.63 3.54
C SER A 88 22.70 -0.93 4.88
N PRO A 89 23.63 -1.17 5.85
CA PRO A 89 23.55 -0.58 7.19
C PRO A 89 23.50 0.95 7.22
N ASP A 90 24.01 1.59 6.16
CA ASP A 90 24.03 3.05 5.95
C ASP A 90 22.81 3.57 5.18
N SER A 91 21.78 2.74 4.97
CA SER A 91 20.54 3.20 4.35
C SER A 91 19.79 4.17 5.26
N PHE A 92 19.31 5.26 4.67
CA PHE A 92 18.60 6.34 5.35
C PHE A 92 17.32 6.70 4.60
N VAL A 93 16.44 7.48 5.24
CA VAL A 93 15.23 8.01 4.58
C VAL A 93 15.53 9.41 4.09
N ALA A 94 15.43 9.61 2.77
CA ALA A 94 15.47 10.91 2.11
C ALA A 94 14.04 11.47 1.94
N LEU A 95 13.92 12.79 1.93
CA LEU A 95 12.68 13.54 1.71
C LEU A 95 12.92 14.64 0.69
N SER A 96 12.00 14.77 -0.27
CA SER A 96 11.91 15.90 -1.18
C SER A 96 10.48 16.42 -1.21
N VAL A 97 10.30 17.72 -1.46
CA VAL A 97 9.01 18.41 -1.42
C VAL A 97 8.80 19.14 -2.73
N SER A 98 7.56 19.15 -3.23
CA SER A 98 7.17 19.84 -4.46
C SER A 98 5.88 20.63 -4.25
N GLY A 99 5.78 21.81 -4.87
CA GLY A 99 4.55 22.60 -4.91
C GLY A 99 3.62 22.23 -6.07
N ASP A 100 4.14 21.57 -7.11
CA ASP A 100 3.41 21.30 -8.36
C ASP A 100 3.48 19.84 -8.83
N GLY A 101 4.21 19.00 -8.10
CA GLY A 101 4.45 17.59 -8.46
C GLY A 101 5.49 17.40 -9.58
N ARG A 102 6.01 18.49 -10.18
CA ARG A 102 6.97 18.46 -11.30
C ARG A 102 8.36 18.91 -10.89
N HIS A 103 8.44 20.00 -10.14
CA HIS A 103 9.67 20.58 -9.63
C HIS A 103 9.86 20.18 -8.16
N TRP A 104 10.90 19.42 -7.86
CA TRP A 104 11.17 18.87 -6.54
C TRP A 104 12.39 19.54 -5.92
N SER A 105 12.32 19.77 -4.61
CA SER A 105 13.45 20.30 -3.84
C SER A 105 14.64 19.34 -3.87
N GLU A 106 15.84 19.84 -3.59
CA GLU A 106 16.96 18.96 -3.25
C GLU A 106 16.57 18.06 -2.08
N PRO A 107 16.91 16.76 -2.14
CA PRO A 107 16.60 15.83 -1.08
C PRO A 107 17.34 16.14 0.22
N VAL A 108 16.63 16.08 1.33
CA VAL A 108 17.18 16.16 2.68
C VAL A 108 17.07 14.81 3.40
N THR A 109 17.96 14.55 4.36
CA THR A 109 17.85 13.36 5.21
C THR A 109 16.76 13.58 6.25
N LEU A 110 15.67 12.82 6.16
CA LEU A 110 14.59 12.83 7.15
C LEU A 110 14.91 11.91 8.34
N ALA A 111 15.55 10.77 8.10
CA ALA A 111 15.94 9.84 9.14
C ALA A 111 17.25 9.13 8.79
N SER A 112 18.25 9.23 9.66
CA SER A 112 19.52 8.52 9.58
C SER A 112 19.39 7.09 10.12
N PRO A 113 20.27 6.15 9.71
CA PRO A 113 20.35 4.84 10.34
C PRO A 113 20.72 4.94 11.83
N LEU A 114 20.55 3.85 12.54
CA LEU A 114 21.05 3.62 13.89
C LEU A 114 22.25 2.66 13.83
N ASP A 115 23.00 2.54 14.92
CA ASP A 115 24.18 1.67 15.00
C ASP A 115 23.87 0.21 14.62
N SER A 116 22.65 -0.27 14.91
CA SER A 116 22.23 -1.65 14.70
C SER A 116 21.06 -1.81 13.72
N ALA A 117 20.62 -0.72 13.06
CA ALA A 117 19.46 -0.77 12.18
C ALA A 117 19.52 0.33 11.10
N PHE A 118 19.25 -0.03 9.86
CA PHE A 118 19.08 0.94 8.80
C PHE A 118 17.65 1.52 8.80
N ALA A 119 17.48 2.70 8.19
CA ALA A 119 16.19 3.37 8.11
C ALA A 119 15.51 3.14 6.75
N SER A 120 14.20 2.92 6.76
CA SER A 120 13.35 2.78 5.57
C SER A 120 11.98 3.44 5.81
N PRO A 121 11.30 3.98 4.80
CA PRO A 121 9.94 4.51 4.95
C PRO A 121 8.94 3.43 5.33
N GLY A 122 8.00 3.78 6.22
CA GLY A 122 6.86 2.95 6.61
C GLY A 122 5.52 3.47 6.10
N GLY A 123 5.48 4.69 5.56
CA GLY A 123 4.27 5.34 5.06
C GLY A 123 3.97 6.67 5.73
N TRP A 124 2.81 7.25 5.40
CA TRP A 124 2.34 8.52 5.92
C TRP A 124 1.08 8.35 6.76
N ILE A 125 0.98 9.11 7.85
CA ILE A 125 -0.25 9.25 8.63
C ILE A 125 -0.56 10.75 8.71
N GLN A 126 -1.73 11.14 8.19
CA GLN A 126 -2.21 12.52 8.28
C GLN A 126 -3.41 12.60 9.20
N ARG A 127 -3.39 13.50 10.18
CA ARG A 127 -4.47 13.76 11.13
C ARG A 127 -4.58 15.23 11.44
N GLY A 128 -5.77 15.80 11.16
CA GLY A 128 -6.00 17.22 11.39
C GLY A 128 -4.97 18.09 10.69
N ASP A 129 -4.23 18.89 11.47
CA ASP A 129 -3.20 19.81 11.02
C ASP A 129 -1.78 19.22 10.97
N SER A 130 -1.65 17.91 11.21
CA SER A 130 -0.37 17.23 11.38
C SER A 130 -0.14 16.17 10.32
N LEU A 131 1.09 16.11 9.80
CA LEU A 131 1.60 15.04 8.95
C LEU A 131 2.67 14.27 9.70
N CYS A 132 2.54 12.95 9.74
CA CYS A 132 3.52 12.06 10.37
C CYS A 132 4.18 11.17 9.30
N ALA A 133 5.50 11.17 9.24
CA ALA A 133 6.28 10.22 8.47
C ALA A 133 6.56 9.00 9.36
N VAL A 134 6.05 7.84 8.96
CA VAL A 134 6.38 6.57 9.61
C VAL A 134 7.72 6.08 9.10
N LEU A 135 8.59 5.72 10.01
CA LEU A 135 9.98 5.33 9.77
C LEU A 135 10.19 3.93 10.34
N ASN A 136 10.60 3.01 9.50
CA ASN A 136 11.00 1.68 9.93
C ASN A 136 12.50 1.66 10.23
N TYR A 137 12.89 1.14 11.38
CA TYR A 137 14.27 0.81 11.68
C TYR A 137 14.41 -0.70 11.67
N ILE A 138 15.16 -1.21 10.72
CA ILE A 138 15.24 -2.63 10.39
C ILE A 138 16.65 -3.10 10.77
N GLY A 139 16.73 -4.09 11.63
CA GLY A 139 17.99 -4.76 11.99
C GLY A 139 18.54 -5.57 10.82
N ASP A 140 19.60 -6.32 11.06
CA ASP A 140 20.26 -7.12 10.03
C ASP A 140 19.25 -8.11 9.40
N PRO A 141 18.91 -7.96 8.11
CA PRO A 141 17.93 -8.82 7.45
C PRO A 141 18.42 -10.25 7.29
N GLU A 142 19.73 -10.50 7.23
CA GLU A 142 20.28 -11.85 7.14
C GLU A 142 20.10 -12.62 8.46
N ARG A 143 20.06 -11.93 9.57
CA ARG A 143 19.80 -12.48 10.90
C ARG A 143 18.32 -12.48 11.27
N HIS A 144 17.44 -12.02 10.36
CA HIS A 144 15.99 -11.92 10.58
C HIS A 144 15.61 -11.21 11.88
N LEU A 145 16.36 -10.17 12.25
CA LEU A 145 16.13 -9.44 13.50
C LEU A 145 14.85 -8.60 13.51
N GLY A 146 14.16 -8.49 12.34
CA GLY A 146 12.93 -7.70 12.21
C GLY A 146 13.21 -6.22 12.32
N GLY A 147 12.20 -5.46 12.71
CA GLY A 147 12.33 -4.00 12.82
C GLY A 147 11.27 -3.41 13.73
N THR A 148 11.38 -2.11 13.96
CA THR A 148 10.45 -1.33 14.78
C THR A 148 9.95 -0.13 14.01
N ALA A 149 8.67 0.23 14.21
CA ALA A 149 8.05 1.38 13.57
C ALA A 149 8.10 2.61 14.49
N TRP A 150 8.62 3.70 13.95
CA TRP A 150 8.74 5.01 14.58
C TRP A 150 8.05 6.07 13.73
N TYR A 151 7.94 7.29 14.22
CA TYR A 151 7.47 8.42 13.45
C TYR A 151 8.17 9.71 13.84
N VAL A 152 8.19 10.65 12.90
CA VAL A 152 8.41 12.07 13.11
C VAL A 152 7.20 12.82 12.61
N ALA A 153 6.85 13.95 13.20
CA ALA A 153 5.65 14.71 12.85
C ALA A 153 5.99 16.16 12.52
N THR A 154 5.16 16.75 11.66
CA THR A 154 5.23 18.16 11.31
C THR A 154 3.83 18.77 11.22
N LYS A 155 3.73 20.07 11.56
CA LYS A 155 2.53 20.87 11.33
C LYS A 155 2.70 21.87 10.19
N ASP A 156 3.92 22.31 9.94
CA ASP A 156 4.27 23.30 8.92
C ASP A 156 4.85 22.70 7.63
N GLY A 157 5.17 21.37 7.68
CA GLY A 157 5.78 20.65 6.57
C GLY A 157 7.28 20.92 6.40
N ALA A 158 7.90 21.64 7.33
CA ALA A 158 9.33 22.00 7.31
C ALA A 158 10.07 21.54 8.56
N SER A 159 9.49 21.80 9.73
CA SER A 159 10.07 21.45 11.03
C SER A 159 9.53 20.10 11.51
N TRP A 160 10.41 19.16 11.82
CA TRP A 160 10.04 17.82 12.24
C TRP A 160 10.36 17.58 13.70
N THR A 161 9.49 16.90 14.42
CA THR A 161 9.71 16.53 15.82
C THR A 161 10.85 15.52 15.97
N ALA A 162 11.34 15.35 17.19
CA ALA A 162 12.13 14.18 17.53
C ALA A 162 11.32 12.90 17.24
N ARG A 163 12.01 11.82 16.82
CA ARG A 163 11.37 10.54 16.55
C ARG A 163 10.76 9.92 17.80
N GLN A 164 9.61 9.28 17.63
CA GLN A 164 8.90 8.56 18.69
C GLN A 164 8.39 7.21 18.14
N PRO A 165 8.29 6.16 18.99
CA PRO A 165 7.77 4.87 18.53
C PRO A 165 6.26 4.94 18.29
N LEU A 166 5.78 4.26 17.28
CA LEU A 166 4.38 3.83 17.23
C LEU A 166 4.13 2.87 18.40
N ARG A 167 2.92 2.91 18.99
CA ARG A 167 2.63 2.12 20.19
C ARG A 167 1.46 1.16 19.98
N MET A 168 1.64 -0.06 20.47
CA MET A 168 0.61 -1.07 20.55
C MET A 168 -0.45 -0.71 21.62
N ALA A 169 -1.55 -1.45 21.66
CA ALA A 169 -2.65 -1.22 22.61
C ALA A 169 -2.23 -1.42 24.08
N ASP A 170 -1.24 -2.25 24.34
CA ASP A 170 -0.64 -2.45 25.67
C ASP A 170 0.39 -1.36 26.06
N GLY A 171 0.58 -0.35 25.18
CA GLY A 171 1.54 0.73 25.39
C GLY A 171 2.97 0.42 24.98
N THR A 172 3.31 -0.80 24.61
CA THR A 172 4.64 -1.16 24.14
C THR A 172 4.95 -0.54 22.77
N PRO A 173 6.22 -0.28 22.43
CA PRO A 173 6.60 0.08 21.07
C PRO A 173 6.18 -1.00 20.06
N MET A 174 5.78 -0.59 18.84
CA MET A 174 5.45 -1.52 17.76
C MET A 174 6.72 -2.23 17.30
N ASP A 175 6.86 -3.51 17.68
CA ASP A 175 7.94 -4.40 17.22
C ASP A 175 7.54 -5.04 15.88
N GLY A 176 7.45 -4.20 14.87
CA GLY A 176 7.06 -4.53 13.51
C GLY A 176 7.30 -3.36 12.59
N ILE A 177 7.29 -3.59 11.28
CA ILE A 177 7.49 -2.57 10.25
C ILE A 177 6.25 -2.42 9.40
N LEU A 178 5.85 -1.17 9.12
CA LEU A 178 4.80 -0.84 8.17
C LEU A 178 5.39 -0.76 6.76
N GLU A 179 4.62 -1.22 5.78
CA GLU A 179 5.09 -1.28 4.40
C GLU A 179 4.40 -0.25 3.48
N GLN A 180 3.29 0.30 3.94
CA GLN A 180 2.48 1.28 3.20
C GLN A 180 1.70 2.18 4.17
N ASP A 181 1.11 3.24 3.60
CA ASP A 181 0.27 4.17 4.35
C ASP A 181 -0.90 3.44 4.99
N PRO A 182 -1.08 3.57 6.30
CA PRO A 182 -2.31 3.12 6.93
C PRO A 182 -3.51 3.91 6.42
N MET A 183 -4.62 3.22 6.21
CA MET A 183 -5.85 3.79 5.69
C MET A 183 -6.77 4.27 6.81
N LEU A 184 -7.19 5.54 6.76
CA LEU A 184 -8.21 6.07 7.64
C LEU A 184 -9.60 5.74 7.09
N LEU A 185 -10.40 5.03 7.88
CA LEU A 185 -11.79 4.74 7.57
C LEU A 185 -12.72 5.90 7.98
N ARG A 186 -13.91 5.94 7.39
CA ARG A 186 -14.95 6.91 7.77
C ARG A 186 -15.39 6.80 9.22
N SER A 187 -15.24 5.64 9.84
CA SER A 187 -15.47 5.42 11.27
C SER A 187 -14.48 6.12 12.20
N GLY A 188 -13.38 6.65 11.66
CA GLY A 188 -12.24 7.16 12.43
C GLY A 188 -11.16 6.13 12.71
N ARG A 189 -11.43 4.82 12.51
CA ARG A 189 -10.45 3.76 12.65
C ARG A 189 -9.37 3.88 11.58
N THR A 190 -8.13 3.62 11.98
CA THR A 190 -7.01 3.45 11.06
C THR A 190 -6.69 1.98 10.90
N VAL A 191 -6.53 1.53 9.66
CA VAL A 191 -6.20 0.14 9.31
C VAL A 191 -4.92 0.12 8.50
N GLY A 192 -4.05 -0.82 8.79
CA GLY A 192 -2.81 -1.08 8.06
C GLY A 192 -2.42 -2.53 8.16
N ALA A 193 -1.18 -2.81 7.79
CA ALA A 193 -0.56 -4.08 8.07
C ALA A 193 0.93 -3.89 8.31
N ALA A 194 1.49 -4.72 9.17
CA ALA A 194 2.88 -4.71 9.52
C ALA A 194 3.50 -6.10 9.40
N HIS A 195 4.81 -6.14 9.20
CA HIS A 195 5.60 -7.36 9.30
C HIS A 195 6.16 -7.47 10.72
N PHE A 196 5.73 -8.50 11.42
CA PHE A 196 6.20 -8.78 12.79
C PHE A 196 7.20 -9.93 12.80
N ARG A 197 8.00 -9.99 13.84
CA ARG A 197 8.87 -11.13 14.14
C ARG A 197 8.07 -12.33 14.69
N PRO A 198 8.53 -13.57 14.51
CA PRO A 198 9.69 -13.98 13.71
C PRO A 198 9.37 -14.01 12.20
N GLY A 199 10.41 -13.85 11.37
CA GLY A 199 10.32 -14.15 9.93
C GLY A 199 9.50 -13.20 9.07
N TYR A 200 9.30 -11.93 9.46
CA TYR A 200 8.50 -10.93 8.71
C TYR A 200 7.05 -11.39 8.43
N GLN A 201 6.40 -12.00 9.41
CA GLN A 201 5.01 -12.42 9.29
C GLN A 201 4.10 -11.21 9.09
N VAL A 202 3.34 -11.21 8.00
CA VAL A 202 2.33 -10.19 7.75
C VAL A 202 1.20 -10.34 8.77
N CYS A 203 0.91 -9.26 9.45
CA CYS A 203 -0.24 -9.15 10.34
C CYS A 203 -0.96 -7.83 10.08
N PRO A 204 -2.21 -7.84 9.63
CA PRO A 204 -3.06 -6.66 9.66
C PRO A 204 -3.12 -6.07 11.05
N VAL A 205 -3.19 -4.75 11.12
CA VAL A 205 -3.26 -3.99 12.37
C VAL A 205 -4.29 -2.88 12.24
N TYR A 206 -4.93 -2.52 13.33
CA TYR A 206 -5.84 -1.38 13.37
C TYR A 206 -5.69 -0.60 14.68
N THR A 207 -6.14 0.64 14.66
CA THR A 207 -6.27 1.46 15.86
C THR A 207 -7.50 2.37 15.78
N ASP A 208 -8.18 2.54 16.89
CA ASP A 208 -9.27 3.51 17.07
C ASP A 208 -8.77 4.81 17.74
N ASP A 209 -7.46 4.91 18.01
CA ASP A 209 -6.88 6.16 18.52
C ASP A 209 -6.93 7.25 17.44
N PRO A 210 -7.48 8.43 17.74
CA PRO A 210 -7.66 9.50 16.75
C PRO A 210 -6.36 9.99 16.10
N SER A 211 -5.23 9.86 16.79
CA SER A 211 -3.92 10.23 16.22
C SER A 211 -3.39 9.23 15.20
N GLY A 212 -3.82 7.96 15.29
CA GLY A 212 -3.23 6.86 14.51
C GLY A 212 -1.80 6.50 14.92
N LEU A 213 -1.32 6.98 16.07
CA LEU A 213 0.08 6.82 16.47
C LEU A 213 0.26 5.83 17.64
N ARG A 214 -0.84 5.41 18.25
CA ARG A 214 -0.85 4.48 19.39
C ARG A 214 -2.10 3.63 19.41
N GLY A 215 -2.22 2.70 20.35
CA GLY A 215 -3.38 1.84 20.48
C GLY A 215 -3.50 0.80 19.37
N TRP A 216 -2.42 0.46 18.67
CA TRP A 216 -2.43 -0.50 17.60
C TRP A 216 -2.72 -1.92 18.08
N THR A 217 -3.66 -2.57 17.47
CA THR A 217 -4.09 -3.94 17.77
C THR A 217 -3.81 -4.83 16.57
N LYS A 218 -3.28 -6.02 16.82
CA LYS A 218 -3.07 -7.05 15.80
C LYS A 218 -4.37 -7.74 15.43
N ALA A 219 -4.58 -7.99 14.14
CA ALA A 219 -5.67 -8.79 13.57
C ALA A 219 -5.08 -9.91 12.70
N PRO A 220 -4.54 -10.99 13.30
CA PRO A 220 -3.77 -12.01 12.58
C PRO A 220 -4.58 -12.64 11.45
N LEU A 221 -3.91 -12.89 10.32
CA LEU A 221 -4.49 -13.65 9.21
C LEU A 221 -4.66 -15.11 9.63
N PRO A 222 -5.81 -15.73 9.35
CA PRO A 222 -5.93 -17.18 9.43
C PRO A 222 -4.98 -17.88 8.45
N ALA A 223 -4.67 -19.14 8.67
CA ALA A 223 -3.95 -19.95 7.70
C ALA A 223 -4.71 -20.01 6.37
N GLY A 224 -3.99 -19.87 5.26
CA GLY A 224 -4.56 -19.79 3.92
C GLY A 224 -3.56 -20.23 2.86
N GLU A 225 -3.78 -19.79 1.63
CA GLU A 225 -2.92 -20.10 0.50
C GLU A 225 -1.67 -19.21 0.46
N GLY A 226 -0.58 -19.77 -0.02
CA GLY A 226 0.66 -19.07 -0.31
C GLY A 226 1.37 -18.49 0.92
N SER A 227 2.31 -17.60 0.67
CA SER A 227 3.07 -16.90 1.71
C SER A 227 2.92 -15.39 1.54
N PRO A 228 1.94 -14.75 2.23
CA PRO A 228 1.64 -13.33 2.09
C PRO A 228 2.83 -12.45 2.49
N LEU A 229 3.15 -11.45 1.67
CA LEU A 229 4.16 -10.44 1.95
C LEU A 229 3.78 -9.09 1.32
N GLU A 230 4.31 -8.00 1.85
CA GLU A 230 4.16 -6.63 1.32
C GLU A 230 2.68 -6.26 1.06
N PRO A 231 1.86 -6.18 2.11
CA PRO A 231 0.42 -5.92 2.02
C PRO A 231 0.10 -4.55 1.44
N SER A 232 -1.03 -4.45 0.75
CA SER A 232 -1.64 -3.18 0.33
C SER A 232 -3.15 -3.28 0.36
N GLN A 233 -3.82 -2.33 0.98
CA GLN A 233 -5.26 -2.38 1.22
C GLN A 233 -6.03 -1.24 0.53
N TYR A 234 -7.30 -1.51 0.25
CA TYR A 234 -8.28 -0.54 -0.21
C TYR A 234 -9.66 -0.82 0.36
N ALA A 235 -10.53 0.19 0.34
CA ALA A 235 -11.93 0.04 0.65
C ALA A 235 -12.71 -0.23 -0.65
N ALA A 236 -13.31 -1.41 -0.75
CA ALA A 236 -14.27 -1.72 -1.79
C ALA A 236 -15.62 -1.03 -1.50
N PRO A 237 -16.51 -0.86 -2.50
CA PRO A 237 -17.86 -0.38 -2.26
C PRO A 237 -18.57 -1.17 -1.15
N HIS A 238 -19.45 -0.47 -0.40
CA HIS A 238 -20.18 -1.00 0.77
C HIS A 238 -19.34 -1.28 2.02
N GLY A 239 -18.12 -0.69 2.11
CA GLY A 239 -17.31 -0.68 3.33
C GLY A 239 -16.47 -1.94 3.60
N ARG A 240 -16.51 -2.93 2.70
CA ARG A 240 -15.63 -4.10 2.77
C ARG A 240 -14.20 -3.68 2.48
N LEU A 241 -13.26 -4.16 3.28
CA LEU A 241 -11.82 -3.93 3.03
C LEU A 241 -11.24 -5.12 2.29
N VAL A 242 -10.37 -4.84 1.35
CA VAL A 242 -9.58 -5.85 0.63
C VAL A 242 -8.11 -5.54 0.81
N MET A 243 -7.32 -6.56 1.11
CA MET A 243 -5.87 -6.47 1.21
C MET A 243 -5.23 -7.40 0.20
N PHE A 244 -4.39 -6.87 -0.68
CA PHE A 244 -3.55 -7.62 -1.58
C PHE A 244 -2.21 -7.93 -0.96
N PHE A 245 -1.64 -9.08 -1.34
CA PHE A 245 -0.28 -9.46 -0.96
C PHE A 245 0.48 -9.96 -2.18
N ARG A 246 1.78 -9.79 -2.13
CA ARG A 246 2.71 -10.57 -2.94
C ARG A 246 2.78 -11.99 -2.40
N ASP A 247 2.82 -13.00 -3.28
CA ASP A 247 3.06 -14.38 -2.87
C ASP A 247 4.56 -14.70 -2.88
N GLN A 248 5.13 -14.95 -1.71
CA GLN A 248 6.54 -15.26 -1.56
C GLN A 248 6.88 -16.69 -2.04
N GLU A 249 5.91 -17.59 -2.12
CA GLU A 249 6.07 -18.93 -2.68
C GLU A 249 6.20 -18.98 -4.20
N SER A 250 6.05 -17.82 -4.87
CA SER A 250 6.23 -17.73 -6.32
C SER A 250 5.13 -18.40 -7.16
N SER A 251 3.89 -18.34 -6.71
CA SER A 251 2.75 -18.70 -7.57
C SER A 251 2.61 -17.75 -8.77
N PHE A 252 3.25 -16.57 -8.69
CA PHE A 252 3.09 -15.48 -9.66
C PHE A 252 1.64 -15.03 -9.84
N ARG A 253 0.84 -15.18 -8.77
CA ARG A 253 -0.51 -14.67 -8.62
C ARG A 253 -0.60 -13.82 -7.36
N LYS A 254 -1.44 -12.79 -7.39
CA LYS A 254 -1.73 -12.00 -6.19
C LYS A 254 -2.50 -12.84 -5.19
N LEU A 255 -2.13 -12.71 -3.93
CA LEU A 255 -2.98 -13.15 -2.83
C LEU A 255 -3.87 -12.00 -2.38
N TYR A 256 -5.02 -12.33 -1.80
CA TYR A 256 -5.93 -11.36 -1.20
C TYR A 256 -6.55 -11.91 0.09
N SER A 257 -7.01 -11.01 0.93
CA SER A 257 -7.83 -11.26 2.11
C SER A 257 -8.88 -10.17 2.23
N VAL A 258 -9.99 -10.44 2.88
CA VAL A 258 -11.13 -9.52 3.01
C VAL A 258 -11.49 -9.35 4.47
N SER A 259 -11.85 -8.12 4.86
CA SER A 259 -12.44 -7.79 6.16
C SER A 259 -13.82 -7.17 5.96
N GLU A 260 -14.78 -7.59 6.77
CA GLU A 260 -16.16 -7.07 6.79
C GLU A 260 -16.46 -6.23 8.05
N ASP A 261 -15.52 -6.16 8.98
CA ASP A 261 -15.66 -5.54 10.30
C ASP A 261 -14.69 -4.36 10.52
N GLY A 262 -14.27 -3.72 9.42
CA GLY A 262 -13.38 -2.57 9.47
C GLY A 262 -11.95 -2.95 9.89
N GLY A 263 -11.46 -4.10 9.49
CA GLY A 263 -10.08 -4.53 9.70
C GLY A 263 -9.82 -5.23 11.03
N ALA A 264 -10.85 -5.51 11.83
CA ALA A 264 -10.68 -6.20 13.11
C ALA A 264 -10.47 -7.71 12.92
N SER A 265 -11.02 -8.28 11.85
CA SER A 265 -10.73 -9.65 11.42
C SER A 265 -10.63 -9.75 9.91
N TRP A 266 -9.98 -10.80 9.42
CA TRP A 266 -9.68 -11.01 8.01
C TRP A 266 -9.91 -12.45 7.60
N SER A 267 -10.31 -12.66 6.35
CA SER A 267 -10.40 -14.00 5.77
C SER A 267 -9.02 -14.62 5.62
N ALA A 268 -8.94 -15.95 5.51
CA ALA A 268 -7.72 -16.62 5.09
C ALA A 268 -7.26 -16.09 3.72
N PRO A 269 -5.94 -15.89 3.52
CA PRO A 269 -5.39 -15.52 2.22
C PRO A 269 -5.75 -16.55 1.15
N ALA A 270 -6.15 -16.06 -0.03
CA ALA A 270 -6.46 -16.90 -1.18
C ALA A 270 -5.85 -16.31 -2.46
N ARG A 271 -5.64 -17.13 -3.48
CA ARG A 271 -5.10 -16.70 -4.78
C ARG A 271 -6.17 -16.07 -5.65
N THR A 272 -5.74 -15.08 -6.42
CA THR A 272 -6.51 -14.48 -7.51
C THR A 272 -6.04 -15.02 -8.86
N ASN A 273 -6.72 -14.63 -9.96
CA ASN A 273 -6.17 -14.81 -11.31
C ASN A 273 -5.24 -13.66 -11.73
N ILE A 274 -5.07 -12.63 -10.90
CA ILE A 274 -4.26 -11.44 -11.20
C ILE A 274 -2.78 -11.83 -11.23
N PRO A 275 -2.06 -11.59 -12.34
CA PRO A 275 -0.62 -11.88 -12.41
C PRO A 275 0.20 -11.07 -11.44
N ASP A 276 1.28 -11.66 -10.93
CA ASP A 276 2.25 -11.03 -10.03
C ASP A 276 3.70 -11.28 -10.50
N SER A 277 4.62 -10.46 -10.03
CA SER A 277 6.07 -10.62 -10.26
C SER A 277 6.86 -10.81 -8.97
N ARG A 278 6.21 -11.12 -7.86
CA ARG A 278 6.80 -11.06 -6.53
C ARG A 278 7.36 -9.65 -6.23
N SER A 279 6.56 -8.64 -6.54
CA SER A 279 6.90 -7.24 -6.26
C SER A 279 5.85 -6.60 -5.36
N LYS A 280 6.29 -5.59 -4.62
CA LYS A 280 5.40 -4.74 -3.84
C LYS A 280 4.40 -4.07 -4.78
N GLN A 281 3.18 -3.91 -4.33
CA GLN A 281 2.10 -3.22 -5.02
C GLN A 281 1.59 -2.03 -4.22
N CYS A 282 0.78 -1.21 -4.86
CA CYS A 282 -0.04 -0.19 -4.23
C CYS A 282 -1.48 -0.31 -4.70
N ALA A 283 -2.42 -0.32 -3.79
CA ALA A 283 -3.84 -0.29 -4.07
C ALA A 283 -4.51 0.81 -3.25
N GLY A 284 -5.61 1.34 -3.75
CA GLY A 284 -6.35 2.38 -3.06
C GLY A 284 -7.68 2.68 -3.76
N THR A 285 -8.38 3.68 -3.25
CA THR A 285 -9.65 4.16 -3.80
C THR A 285 -9.50 5.60 -4.25
N LEU A 286 -9.89 5.88 -5.48
CA LEU A 286 -9.90 7.22 -6.05
C LEU A 286 -11.06 8.05 -5.50
N PRO A 287 -11.01 9.40 -5.61
CA PRO A 287 -12.11 10.28 -5.20
C PRO A 287 -13.43 9.99 -5.92
N ASP A 288 -13.40 9.47 -7.14
CA ASP A 288 -14.59 9.07 -7.91
C ASP A 288 -15.16 7.70 -7.49
N GLY A 289 -14.57 7.05 -6.49
CA GLY A 289 -14.99 5.78 -5.94
C GLY A 289 -14.42 4.55 -6.66
N ARG A 290 -13.71 4.71 -7.78
CA ARG A 290 -13.01 3.59 -8.41
C ARG A 290 -11.86 3.10 -7.52
N THR A 291 -11.68 1.81 -7.49
CA THR A 291 -10.49 1.19 -6.92
C THR A 291 -9.39 1.15 -7.98
N PHE A 292 -8.17 1.41 -7.58
CA PHE A 292 -7.00 1.20 -8.42
C PHE A 292 -6.04 0.21 -7.78
N TRP A 293 -5.19 -0.37 -8.61
CA TRP A 293 -4.11 -1.24 -8.22
C TRP A 293 -2.92 -1.03 -9.16
N VAL A 294 -1.74 -0.78 -8.59
CA VAL A 294 -0.48 -0.55 -9.33
C VAL A 294 0.52 -1.62 -8.95
N CYS A 295 1.07 -2.31 -9.95
CA CYS A 295 2.12 -3.32 -9.74
C CYS A 295 2.88 -3.67 -11.04
N ASN A 296 3.62 -4.77 -10.98
CA ASN A 296 4.27 -5.40 -12.14
C ASN A 296 3.57 -6.74 -12.45
N PRO A 297 2.51 -6.79 -13.27
CA PRO A 297 1.71 -7.99 -13.46
C PRO A 297 2.28 -8.88 -14.57
N THR A 298 3.54 -9.29 -14.46
CA THR A 298 4.26 -9.99 -15.52
C THR A 298 4.14 -11.52 -15.49
N GLY A 299 3.55 -12.09 -14.44
CA GLY A 299 3.43 -13.54 -14.29
C GLY A 299 4.76 -14.29 -14.11
N ILE A 300 5.87 -13.57 -14.03
CA ILE A 300 7.23 -14.08 -13.82
C ILE A 300 8.00 -13.11 -12.92
N LYS A 301 9.17 -13.49 -12.42
CA LYS A 301 10.04 -12.62 -11.60
C LYS A 301 10.70 -11.51 -12.43
N SER A 302 9.86 -10.65 -13.03
CA SER A 302 10.29 -9.50 -13.84
C SER A 302 9.55 -8.23 -13.40
N ARG A 303 10.27 -7.13 -13.27
CA ARG A 303 9.73 -5.82 -12.86
C ARG A 303 9.92 -4.77 -13.95
N ARG A 304 9.95 -5.20 -15.20
CA ARG A 304 10.27 -4.32 -16.34
C ARG A 304 9.05 -3.54 -16.86
N VAL A 305 7.85 -3.93 -16.47
CA VAL A 305 6.61 -3.25 -16.81
C VAL A 305 5.90 -2.85 -15.52
N LEU A 306 5.54 -1.59 -15.40
CA LEU A 306 4.68 -1.06 -14.33
C LEU A 306 3.33 -0.74 -14.94
N ALA A 307 2.28 -1.31 -14.38
CA ALA A 307 0.91 -1.13 -14.85
C ALA A 307 -0.01 -0.62 -13.73
N VAL A 308 -1.08 0.05 -14.11
CA VAL A 308 -2.23 0.38 -13.26
C VAL A 308 -3.47 -0.30 -13.80
N ALA A 309 -4.30 -0.82 -12.93
CA ALA A 309 -5.62 -1.32 -13.26
C ALA A 309 -6.69 -0.68 -12.38
N PHE A 310 -7.89 -0.53 -12.92
CA PHE A 310 -9.02 0.11 -12.26
C PHE A 310 -10.21 -0.84 -12.17
N SER A 311 -11.01 -0.66 -11.13
CA SER A 311 -12.25 -1.40 -10.87
C SER A 311 -13.33 -0.46 -10.36
N ARG A 312 -14.56 -0.58 -10.86
CA ARG A 312 -15.73 0.16 -10.36
C ARG A 312 -16.37 -0.50 -9.15
N ASP A 313 -16.26 -1.81 -9.02
CA ASP A 313 -16.88 -2.59 -7.94
C ASP A 313 -15.88 -3.07 -6.89
N GLY A 314 -14.60 -2.77 -7.07
CA GLY A 314 -13.50 -3.16 -6.19
C GLY A 314 -13.06 -4.62 -6.34
N TYR A 315 -13.58 -5.35 -7.36
CA TYR A 315 -13.28 -6.77 -7.57
C TYR A 315 -12.91 -7.09 -9.01
N LEU A 316 -13.68 -6.60 -10.00
CA LEU A 316 -13.34 -6.79 -11.40
C LEU A 316 -12.50 -5.61 -11.89
N PHE A 317 -11.20 -5.86 -12.11
CA PHE A 317 -10.27 -4.90 -12.67
C PHE A 317 -10.24 -5.06 -14.19
N ASP A 318 -11.18 -4.40 -14.87
CA ASP A 318 -11.45 -4.55 -16.32
C ASP A 318 -10.85 -3.44 -17.18
N GLU A 319 -10.24 -2.46 -16.59
CA GLU A 319 -9.53 -1.35 -17.24
C GLU A 319 -8.09 -1.32 -16.76
N ALA A 320 -7.11 -1.42 -17.68
CA ALA A 320 -5.69 -1.44 -17.33
C ALA A 320 -4.81 -0.70 -18.33
N TYR A 321 -3.71 -0.11 -17.85
CA TYR A 321 -2.77 0.69 -18.61
C TYR A 321 -1.34 0.47 -18.17
N VAL A 322 -0.39 0.61 -19.11
CA VAL A 322 1.02 0.74 -18.78
C VAL A 322 1.32 2.14 -18.29
N LEU A 323 1.93 2.25 -17.11
CA LEU A 323 2.53 3.48 -16.60
C LEU A 323 3.95 3.66 -17.12
N ALA A 324 4.73 2.57 -17.11
CA ALA A 324 6.09 2.57 -17.59
C ALA A 324 6.46 1.17 -18.12
N SER A 325 7.12 1.13 -19.27
CA SER A 325 7.47 -0.09 -20.00
C SER A 325 8.94 -0.45 -19.88
N ALA A 326 9.30 -1.61 -20.37
CA ALA A 326 10.70 -2.01 -20.48
C ALA A 326 11.55 -1.03 -21.30
N ALA A 327 10.94 -0.33 -22.28
CA ALA A 327 11.61 0.65 -23.13
C ALA A 327 11.99 1.94 -22.40
N ASP A 328 11.26 2.28 -21.33
CA ASP A 328 11.50 3.51 -20.55
C ASP A 328 12.60 3.34 -19.49
N LEU A 329 13.09 2.12 -19.28
CA LEU A 329 14.12 1.85 -18.28
C LEU A 329 15.46 2.44 -18.70
N PRO A 330 16.12 3.21 -17.82
CA PRO A 330 17.46 3.70 -18.09
C PRO A 330 18.47 2.54 -18.12
N ARG A 331 19.63 2.76 -18.70
CA ARG A 331 20.74 1.80 -18.59
C ARG A 331 21.10 1.61 -17.11
N GLN A 332 21.20 0.35 -16.68
CA GLN A 332 21.68 0.03 -15.34
C GLN A 332 23.13 0.53 -15.16
N ARG A 333 23.36 1.33 -14.12
CA ARG A 333 24.66 1.91 -13.81
C ARG A 333 25.47 1.07 -12.83
N PHE A 334 24.77 0.39 -11.89
CA PHE A 334 25.39 -0.38 -10.82
C PHE A 334 24.74 -1.76 -10.73
N ALA A 335 25.56 -2.79 -10.51
CA ALA A 335 25.04 -4.11 -10.16
C ALA A 335 24.54 -4.09 -8.71
N GLY A 336 23.33 -4.61 -8.47
CA GLY A 336 22.78 -4.78 -7.12
C GLY A 336 22.91 -6.24 -6.67
N ARG A 337 23.03 -6.46 -5.36
CA ARG A 337 23.17 -7.81 -4.78
C ARG A 337 21.94 -8.69 -5.07
N TYR A 338 20.76 -8.13 -4.97
CA TYR A 338 19.49 -8.88 -5.07
C TYR A 338 18.63 -8.46 -6.26
N LYS A 339 19.04 -7.48 -7.02
CA LYS A 339 18.11 -6.78 -7.92
C LYS A 339 18.70 -6.55 -9.31
N THR A 340 17.87 -6.84 -10.28
CA THR A 340 18.04 -6.46 -11.67
C THR A 340 17.34 -5.15 -11.97
N LEU A 341 17.59 -4.53 -13.11
CA LEU A 341 16.90 -3.33 -13.58
C LEU A 341 15.38 -3.59 -13.67
N GLY A 342 14.60 -2.66 -13.16
CA GLY A 342 13.13 -2.74 -13.21
C GLY A 342 12.47 -1.69 -12.33
N TYR A 343 11.17 -1.51 -12.51
CA TYR A 343 10.34 -0.66 -11.66
C TYR A 343 10.11 -1.37 -10.33
N ARG A 344 10.73 -0.87 -9.30
CA ARG A 344 10.66 -1.48 -7.98
C ARG A 344 9.76 -0.68 -7.10
N LYS A 345 8.72 -1.37 -6.61
CA LYS A 345 7.70 -0.85 -5.71
C LYS A 345 6.88 0.27 -6.36
N ALA A 346 5.69 -0.08 -6.76
CA ALA A 346 4.66 0.89 -7.06
C ALA A 346 4.47 1.76 -5.82
N VAL A 347 4.55 3.03 -6.05
CA VAL A 347 4.50 4.11 -5.08
C VAL A 347 3.13 4.19 -4.44
N SER A 348 3.07 4.68 -3.21
CA SER A 348 1.84 5.21 -2.61
C SER A 348 1.14 6.15 -3.57
N CYS A 349 -0.12 5.95 -3.78
CA CYS A 349 -0.94 6.93 -4.49
C CYS A 349 -1.38 8.00 -3.52
N VAL A 350 -1.27 9.25 -3.92
CA VAL A 350 -1.80 10.37 -3.16
C VAL A 350 -3.32 10.18 -3.06
N GLN A 351 -3.83 9.88 -1.87
CA GLN A 351 -5.21 10.20 -1.57
C GLN A 351 -5.34 11.72 -1.55
N THR A 352 -5.65 12.31 -2.69
CA THR A 352 -6.10 13.68 -2.72
C THR A 352 -7.44 13.72 -2.01
N SER A 353 -7.45 14.13 -0.74
CA SER A 353 -8.62 14.76 -0.19
C SER A 353 -8.90 15.95 -1.10
N VAL A 354 -9.99 15.87 -1.86
CA VAL A 354 -10.47 16.97 -2.68
C VAL A 354 -10.66 18.16 -1.75
N ILE A 355 -9.75 19.13 -1.83
CA ILE A 355 -10.05 20.48 -1.36
C ILE A 355 -11.04 21.00 -2.38
N SER A 356 -12.34 20.85 -2.08
CA SER A 356 -13.38 21.61 -2.78
C SER A 356 -13.03 23.09 -2.63
N ARG A 357 -12.77 23.75 -3.75
CA ARG A 357 -12.79 25.21 -3.83
C ARG A 357 -14.20 25.72 -3.58
#